data_2c5308988da7073117bab26758d1799a
#
_entry.id   2c5308988da7073117bab26758d1799a
#
_cell.length_a   1.000
_cell.length_b   1.000
_cell.length_c   1.000
_cell.angle_alpha   90.00
_cell.angle_beta   90.00
_cell.angle_gamma   90.00
#
_symmetry.space_group_name_H-M   'P 1'
#
loop_
_entity.id
_entity.type
_entity.pdbx_description
1 polymer ?
#
loop_
_entity_poly.entity_id
_entity_poly.type
_entity_poly.pdbx_seq_one_letter_code
_entity_poly.pdbx_strand_id
1 'polypeptide(L)'
;MDPDRIPQSFPAPEFRGAQEQALADIRDAFAAGNEVVLVRAPTGSGKSLLARAIAGAAATKEETDPAEATDAYYTTPQVSQLDDVAADPLLDDLNVIRGKSNYTCILNGETDTPVDRAPCVRQSGFDCSVRHRCPYFSDRAIASNRRIAAMTLAYFMQTAGSDVFRQRDVVVIDEAHGLAEWAEMYATVELSPQTVPVWDDISVPDVAADGDPVERTARFAETLGGVAERATDELLRKPELTPEEAARRDRLQELRSELAWFVEDCRDPESPTTWVVDQPDGAGSPITIKPLDPARYLHHTVWDRGNRFALLSATILNKEAFCRGVGLDPSDVALVDVPHTFPVENRPLYDVTCGKMTYDRRDETLPKVARTLVRILAAHPDEKGLVHCHSYAIQSELRRRLAELGLGGRVRAHDREDRDAALESWLATDDPDVFLSVKMEEALDLAGDRCRFQVVCKAPYLNTNDSRVARRLEEGQWAWYRRAALRTVIQACGRVVRAPDDYGATYLADSSLLDLFERTRHDMPSWFRDQVDRLSTPDLPAFEAVATADGSASGPGSIGGTKSGRATSSGSGRTSSTRNGDRSSSGGRSSSGRTRGTADGGSDDSADDRSDHPLSDVWGDG
;
A
#
# COMPACT_ATOMS: atom_id res chain seq x y z
N MET A 1 -27.24 1.20 16.19
CA MET A 1 -26.18 1.16 17.22
C MET A 1 -26.55 2.09 18.38
N ASP A 2 -26.32 1.66 19.60
CA ASP A 2 -26.45 2.49 20.81
C ASP A 2 -25.05 3.11 21.13
N PRO A 3 -24.85 4.44 21.00
CA PRO A 3 -23.56 5.06 21.22
C PRO A 3 -22.99 4.84 22.63
N ASP A 4 -23.83 4.76 23.66
CA ASP A 4 -23.39 4.56 25.05
C ASP A 4 -22.69 3.23 25.29
N ARG A 5 -22.82 2.30 24.36
CA ARG A 5 -22.14 0.99 24.39
C ARG A 5 -20.71 1.03 23.84
N ILE A 6 -20.31 2.08 23.14
CA ILE A 6 -18.98 2.16 22.51
C ILE A 6 -17.86 1.98 23.56
N PRO A 7 -17.80 2.74 24.68
CA PRO A 7 -16.76 2.52 25.69
C PRO A 7 -16.86 1.15 26.38
N GLN A 8 -18.08 0.63 26.54
CA GLN A 8 -18.32 -0.68 27.17
C GLN A 8 -17.89 -1.86 26.30
N SER A 9 -17.82 -1.65 24.99
CA SER A 9 -17.41 -2.66 24.00
C SER A 9 -15.91 -2.70 23.78
N PHE A 10 -15.11 -1.96 24.54
CA PHE A 10 -13.66 -1.97 24.43
C PHE A 10 -13.10 -3.37 24.79
N PRO A 11 -12.27 -3.98 23.93
CA PRO A 11 -11.92 -5.40 24.08
C PRO A 11 -10.83 -5.66 25.13
N ALA A 12 -10.02 -4.67 25.47
CA ALA A 12 -8.94 -4.84 26.45
C ALA A 12 -9.43 -4.57 27.88
N PRO A 13 -8.80 -5.20 28.91
CA PRO A 13 -9.20 -5.03 30.30
C PRO A 13 -8.94 -3.62 30.84
N GLU A 14 -8.00 -2.88 30.25
CA GLU A 14 -7.61 -1.53 30.68
C GLU A 14 -7.38 -0.63 29.47
N PHE A 15 -7.71 0.66 29.61
CA PHE A 15 -7.38 1.66 28.62
C PHE A 15 -5.92 2.10 28.71
N ARG A 16 -5.34 2.45 27.57
CA ARG A 16 -3.98 3.00 27.50
C ARG A 16 -3.99 4.38 26.85
N GLY A 17 -3.15 5.27 27.36
CA GLY A 17 -3.01 6.62 26.79
C GLY A 17 -4.34 7.37 26.73
N ALA A 18 -4.74 7.79 25.54
CA ALA A 18 -5.95 8.60 25.32
C ALA A 18 -7.18 7.76 24.91
N GLN A 19 -7.16 6.44 25.02
CA GLN A 19 -8.23 5.56 24.47
C GLN A 19 -9.59 5.81 25.15
N GLU A 20 -9.64 5.97 26.47
CA GLU A 20 -10.88 6.22 27.19
C GLU A 20 -11.54 7.52 26.73
N GLN A 21 -10.77 8.61 26.64
CA GLN A 21 -11.26 9.89 26.17
C GLN A 21 -11.69 9.82 24.71
N ALA A 22 -10.90 9.15 23.85
CA ALA A 22 -11.24 8.99 22.44
C ALA A 22 -12.59 8.27 22.25
N LEU A 23 -12.84 7.19 23.01
CA LEU A 23 -14.11 6.46 22.95
C LEU A 23 -15.28 7.30 23.48
N ALA A 24 -15.06 8.12 24.52
CA ALA A 24 -16.07 9.05 25.01
C ALA A 24 -16.42 10.12 23.95
N ASP A 25 -15.41 10.69 23.29
CA ASP A 25 -15.61 11.70 22.24
C ASP A 25 -16.32 11.11 21.02
N ILE A 26 -15.96 9.87 20.62
CA ILE A 26 -16.62 9.14 19.52
C ILE A 26 -18.09 8.86 19.90
N ARG A 27 -18.36 8.39 21.13
CA ARG A 27 -19.71 8.19 21.64
C ARG A 27 -20.53 9.49 21.54
N ASP A 28 -19.98 10.59 22.01
CA ASP A 28 -20.67 11.89 22.05
C ASP A 28 -20.95 12.40 20.63
N ALA A 29 -20.02 12.19 19.70
CA ALA A 29 -20.21 12.52 18.29
C ALA A 29 -21.38 11.75 17.66
N PHE A 30 -21.49 10.44 17.87
CA PHE A 30 -22.62 9.64 17.38
C PHE A 30 -23.92 9.96 18.13
N ALA A 31 -23.86 10.24 19.44
CA ALA A 31 -25.03 10.64 20.25
C ALA A 31 -25.60 12.01 19.82
N ALA A 32 -24.74 12.89 19.30
CA ALA A 32 -25.15 14.17 18.72
C ALA A 32 -25.89 14.03 17.37
N GLY A 33 -25.98 12.82 16.81
CA GLY A 33 -26.71 12.51 15.58
C GLY A 33 -25.85 12.49 14.32
N ASN A 34 -24.52 12.63 14.42
CA ASN A 34 -23.65 12.46 13.25
C ASN A 34 -23.71 11.02 12.73
N GLU A 35 -23.89 10.85 11.43
CA GLU A 35 -23.85 9.54 10.77
C GLU A 35 -22.41 9.11 10.47
N VAL A 36 -21.51 10.09 10.28
CA VAL A 36 -20.09 9.85 9.96
C VAL A 36 -19.20 10.52 11.01
N VAL A 37 -18.29 9.75 11.59
CA VAL A 37 -17.28 10.22 12.55
C VAL A 37 -15.89 9.91 12.02
N LEU A 38 -15.11 10.95 11.76
CA LEU A 38 -13.68 10.85 11.46
C LEU A 38 -12.90 10.75 12.77
N VAL A 39 -12.03 9.77 12.90
CA VAL A 39 -11.17 9.58 14.07
C VAL A 39 -9.72 9.73 13.64
N ARG A 40 -9.14 10.90 13.91
CA ARG A 40 -7.74 11.16 13.64
C ARG A 40 -6.89 10.69 14.81
N ALA A 41 -6.39 9.48 14.71
CA ALA A 41 -5.68 8.79 15.78
C ALA A 41 -4.24 8.48 15.35
N PRO A 42 -3.22 8.96 16.09
CA PRO A 42 -1.82 8.73 15.73
C PRO A 42 -1.44 7.25 15.76
N THR A 43 -0.31 6.92 15.15
CA THR A 43 0.24 5.58 15.21
C THR A 43 0.55 5.20 16.67
N GLY A 44 0.27 3.95 17.03
CA GLY A 44 0.46 3.47 18.41
C GLY A 44 -0.67 3.83 19.38
N SER A 45 -1.70 4.58 18.97
CA SER A 45 -2.88 4.89 19.82
C SER A 45 -3.81 3.70 20.07
N GLY A 46 -3.63 2.58 19.34
CA GLY A 46 -4.51 1.42 19.40
C GLY A 46 -5.78 1.58 18.55
N LYS A 47 -5.65 2.14 17.35
CA LYS A 47 -6.76 2.32 16.39
C LYS A 47 -7.62 1.07 16.23
N SER A 48 -7.01 -0.10 16.09
CA SER A 48 -7.75 -1.36 15.90
C SER A 48 -8.66 -1.70 17.08
N LEU A 49 -8.24 -1.39 18.32
CA LEU A 49 -9.07 -1.58 19.51
C LEU A 49 -10.22 -0.57 19.58
N LEU A 50 -9.97 0.70 19.19
CA LEU A 50 -11.02 1.71 19.07
C LEU A 50 -12.03 1.31 17.99
N ALA A 51 -11.57 0.90 16.83
CA ALA A 51 -12.36 0.43 15.71
C ALA A 51 -13.23 -0.79 16.11
N ARG A 52 -12.64 -1.75 16.82
CA ARG A 52 -13.37 -2.92 17.33
C ARG A 52 -14.41 -2.51 18.38
N ALA A 53 -14.13 -1.56 19.28
CA ALA A 53 -15.11 -1.08 20.25
C ALA A 53 -16.34 -0.47 19.55
N ILE A 54 -16.15 0.30 18.49
CA ILE A 54 -17.23 0.88 17.69
C ILE A 54 -18.06 -0.22 17.01
N ALA A 55 -17.38 -1.16 16.33
CA ALA A 55 -18.06 -2.30 15.69
C ALA A 55 -18.80 -3.17 16.70
N GLY A 56 -18.21 -3.40 17.89
CA GLY A 56 -18.83 -4.15 18.98
C GLY A 56 -20.08 -3.52 19.56
N ALA A 57 -20.16 -2.19 19.60
CA ALA A 57 -21.33 -1.47 20.04
C ALA A 57 -22.56 -1.71 19.14
N ALA A 58 -22.35 -1.96 17.85
CA ALA A 58 -23.41 -2.39 16.93
C ALA A 58 -23.85 -3.83 17.18
N ALA A 59 -22.92 -4.71 17.56
CA ALA A 59 -23.16 -6.15 17.66
C ALA A 59 -23.90 -6.63 18.92
N THR A 60 -24.33 -5.74 19.81
CA THR A 60 -24.73 -6.07 21.20
C THR A 60 -26.23 -6.03 21.49
N LYS A 61 -27.12 -5.88 20.51
CA LYS A 61 -28.55 -6.01 20.82
C LYS A 61 -28.90 -7.46 21.12
N GLU A 62 -29.43 -7.68 22.31
CA GLU A 62 -29.98 -8.95 22.73
C GLU A 62 -31.23 -9.32 21.91
N GLU A 63 -31.38 -10.58 21.67
CA GLU A 63 -32.19 -11.40 20.80
C GLU A 63 -33.72 -11.30 20.92
N THR A 64 -34.32 -10.16 21.10
CA THR A 64 -35.77 -10.08 21.15
C THR A 64 -36.45 -10.04 19.78
N ASP A 65 -35.76 -9.53 18.76
CA ASP A 65 -36.23 -9.57 17.36
C ASP A 65 -35.04 -9.62 16.38
N PRO A 66 -34.91 -10.66 15.55
CA PRO A 66 -33.88 -10.75 14.50
C PRO A 66 -33.92 -9.59 13.48
N ALA A 67 -35.09 -8.96 13.30
CA ALA A 67 -35.26 -7.81 12.41
C ALA A 67 -34.68 -6.52 12.99
N GLU A 68 -34.43 -6.45 14.31
CA GLU A 68 -33.82 -5.33 15.00
C GLU A 68 -32.33 -5.56 15.29
N ALA A 69 -31.75 -6.67 14.87
CA ALA A 69 -30.34 -6.99 15.09
C ALA A 69 -29.44 -6.00 14.33
N THR A 70 -28.56 -5.35 15.05
CA THR A 70 -27.55 -4.43 14.49
C THR A 70 -26.26 -5.18 14.23
N ASP A 71 -25.64 -4.91 13.08
CA ASP A 71 -24.44 -5.59 12.57
C ASP A 71 -23.39 -4.55 12.16
N ALA A 72 -22.13 -4.96 12.08
CA ALA A 72 -21.05 -4.11 11.65
C ALA A 72 -20.16 -4.74 10.57
N TYR A 73 -19.55 -3.89 9.76
CA TYR A 73 -18.36 -4.19 8.96
C TYR A 73 -17.12 -3.56 9.60
N TYR A 74 -16.02 -4.29 9.56
CA TYR A 74 -14.69 -3.80 9.89
C TYR A 74 -13.81 -3.97 8.65
N THR A 75 -13.21 -2.89 8.16
CA THR A 75 -12.40 -2.97 6.95
C THR A 75 -10.98 -2.47 7.20
N THR A 76 -10.02 -3.14 6.57
CA THR A 76 -8.60 -2.76 6.54
C THR A 76 -8.14 -2.59 5.09
N PRO A 77 -7.13 -1.78 4.78
CA PRO A 77 -6.66 -1.64 3.41
C PRO A 77 -5.99 -2.90 2.86
N GLN A 78 -5.23 -3.64 3.67
CA GLN A 78 -4.38 -4.74 3.21
C GLN A 78 -4.70 -6.08 3.89
N VAL A 79 -4.37 -7.19 3.19
CA VAL A 79 -4.54 -8.55 3.72
C VAL A 79 -3.65 -8.78 4.94
N SER A 80 -2.39 -8.29 4.93
CA SER A 80 -1.49 -8.41 6.07
C SER A 80 -2.06 -7.81 7.36
N GLN A 81 -2.69 -6.62 7.26
CA GLN A 81 -3.37 -6.01 8.42
C GLN A 81 -4.60 -6.81 8.87
N LEU A 82 -5.30 -7.42 7.92
CA LEU A 82 -6.40 -8.33 8.23
C LEU A 82 -5.92 -9.63 8.89
N ASP A 83 -4.71 -10.08 8.54
CA ASP A 83 -4.06 -11.22 9.19
C ASP A 83 -3.62 -10.88 10.62
N ASP A 84 -3.11 -9.66 10.84
CA ASP A 84 -2.82 -9.15 12.20
C ASP A 84 -4.09 -9.10 13.06
N VAL A 85 -5.21 -8.62 12.50
CA VAL A 85 -6.52 -8.65 13.15
C VAL A 85 -6.94 -10.07 13.51
N ALA A 86 -6.77 -11.03 12.60
CA ALA A 86 -7.12 -12.43 12.82
C ALA A 86 -6.23 -13.12 13.86
N ALA A 87 -5.01 -12.64 14.06
CA ALA A 87 -4.04 -13.17 15.03
C ALA A 87 -4.16 -12.56 16.43
N ASP A 88 -4.83 -11.39 16.57
CA ASP A 88 -4.96 -10.70 17.85
C ASP A 88 -6.09 -11.30 18.71
N PRO A 89 -5.80 -11.88 19.87
CA PRO A 89 -6.83 -12.46 20.76
C PRO A 89 -7.88 -11.45 21.26
N LEU A 90 -7.57 -10.15 21.23
CA LEU A 90 -8.53 -9.10 21.60
C LEU A 90 -9.55 -8.80 20.48
N LEU A 91 -9.34 -9.36 19.29
CA LEU A 91 -10.14 -9.16 18.09
C LEU A 91 -10.76 -10.47 17.56
N ASP A 92 -10.80 -11.52 18.36
CA ASP A 92 -11.22 -12.88 17.99
C ASP A 92 -12.70 -13.02 17.59
N ASP A 93 -13.53 -12.04 17.92
CA ASP A 93 -14.95 -11.96 17.50
C ASP A 93 -15.15 -11.30 16.12
N LEU A 94 -14.09 -10.78 15.51
CA LEU A 94 -14.11 -10.30 14.15
C LEU A 94 -14.03 -11.48 13.16
N ASN A 95 -15.11 -11.69 12.42
CA ASN A 95 -15.21 -12.82 11.49
C ASN A 95 -14.54 -12.46 10.16
N VAL A 96 -13.33 -12.90 9.96
CA VAL A 96 -12.46 -12.52 8.85
C VAL A 96 -12.85 -13.27 7.58
N ILE A 97 -12.97 -12.54 6.47
CA ILE A 97 -13.08 -13.05 5.10
C ILE A 97 -12.09 -12.36 4.19
N ARG A 98 -11.37 -13.13 3.37
CA ARG A 98 -10.39 -12.65 2.38
C ARG A 98 -10.93 -12.86 0.96
N GLY A 99 -10.28 -12.25 -0.02
CA GLY A 99 -10.51 -12.53 -1.44
C GLY A 99 -10.23 -14.00 -1.78
N LYS A 100 -10.84 -14.51 -2.85
CA LYS A 100 -10.70 -15.92 -3.29
C LYS A 100 -9.27 -16.36 -3.55
N SER A 101 -8.42 -15.45 -4.00
CA SER A 101 -6.99 -15.70 -4.25
C SER A 101 -6.20 -16.11 -2.99
N ASN A 102 -6.70 -15.73 -1.81
CA ASN A 102 -6.06 -16.05 -0.52
C ASN A 102 -6.49 -17.42 0.04
N TYR A 103 -7.22 -18.22 -0.71
CA TYR A 103 -7.67 -19.55 -0.31
C TYR A 103 -7.26 -20.60 -1.32
N THR A 104 -6.78 -21.74 -0.85
CA THR A 104 -6.42 -22.88 -1.71
C THR A 104 -7.64 -23.79 -1.89
N CYS A 105 -7.84 -24.25 -3.12
CA CYS A 105 -8.91 -25.19 -3.45
C CYS A 105 -8.63 -26.56 -2.80
N ILE A 106 -9.68 -27.19 -2.26
CA ILE A 106 -9.58 -28.53 -1.63
C ILE A 106 -10.17 -29.65 -2.50
N LEU A 107 -10.52 -29.35 -3.75
CA LEU A 107 -11.00 -30.35 -4.72
C LEU A 107 -9.84 -31.24 -5.17
N ASN A 108 -10.05 -32.54 -5.24
CA ASN A 108 -9.04 -33.48 -5.73
C ASN A 108 -8.58 -33.11 -7.15
N GLY A 109 -7.28 -32.95 -7.33
CA GLY A 109 -6.65 -32.52 -8.59
C GLY A 109 -6.50 -30.99 -8.72
N GLU A 110 -6.96 -30.22 -7.74
CA GLU A 110 -6.87 -28.74 -7.71
C GLU A 110 -6.27 -28.23 -6.39
N THR A 111 -5.62 -29.08 -5.59
CA THR A 111 -5.15 -28.74 -4.23
C THR A 111 -4.04 -27.72 -4.18
N ASP A 112 -3.42 -27.40 -5.31
CA ASP A 112 -2.40 -26.36 -5.46
C ASP A 112 -2.96 -25.11 -6.18
N THR A 113 -4.27 -25.11 -6.47
CA THR A 113 -4.94 -24.04 -7.23
C THR A 113 -5.62 -23.07 -6.26
N PRO A 114 -5.36 -21.76 -6.33
CA PRO A 114 -6.14 -20.76 -5.61
C PRO A 114 -7.63 -20.79 -6.01
N VAL A 115 -8.52 -20.46 -5.07
CA VAL A 115 -9.98 -20.58 -5.29
C VAL A 115 -10.50 -19.67 -6.40
N ASP A 116 -9.85 -18.54 -6.66
CA ASP A 116 -10.18 -17.63 -7.78
C ASP A 116 -9.92 -18.24 -9.16
N ARG A 117 -9.03 -19.24 -9.23
CA ARG A 117 -8.69 -20.00 -10.44
C ARG A 117 -9.28 -21.43 -10.44
N ALA A 118 -10.06 -21.80 -9.43
CA ALA A 118 -10.65 -23.14 -9.28
C ALA A 118 -11.80 -23.38 -10.28
N PRO A 119 -12.17 -24.66 -10.57
CA PRO A 119 -13.24 -25.00 -11.50
C PRO A 119 -14.58 -24.30 -11.20
N CYS A 120 -14.90 -24.08 -9.94
CA CYS A 120 -16.14 -23.37 -9.54
C CYS A 120 -16.17 -21.88 -9.93
N VAL A 121 -15.05 -21.31 -10.34
CA VAL A 121 -14.93 -19.95 -10.89
C VAL A 121 -14.77 -20.01 -12.41
N ARG A 122 -13.95 -20.94 -12.90
CA ARG A 122 -13.67 -21.09 -14.33
C ARG A 122 -14.83 -21.64 -15.15
N GLN A 123 -15.75 -22.42 -14.52
CA GLN A 123 -16.81 -23.13 -15.22
C GLN A 123 -18.20 -22.71 -14.69
N SER A 124 -19.00 -22.11 -15.56
CA SER A 124 -20.37 -21.78 -15.24
C SER A 124 -21.17 -23.05 -14.94
N GLY A 125 -21.97 -23.03 -13.85
CA GLY A 125 -22.78 -24.18 -13.46
C GLY A 125 -22.02 -25.36 -12.83
N PHE A 126 -20.71 -25.21 -12.55
CA PHE A 126 -19.92 -26.27 -11.91
C PHE A 126 -20.47 -26.59 -10.51
N ASP A 127 -20.93 -27.81 -10.31
CA ASP A 127 -21.37 -28.31 -9.01
C ASP A 127 -20.17 -28.87 -8.23
N CYS A 128 -19.64 -28.07 -7.32
CA CYS A 128 -18.47 -28.41 -6.54
C CYS A 128 -18.85 -29.36 -5.38
N SER A 129 -18.45 -30.62 -5.48
CA SER A 129 -18.72 -31.66 -4.47
C SER A 129 -18.15 -31.35 -3.08
N VAL A 130 -17.15 -30.47 -2.98
CA VAL A 130 -16.50 -30.06 -1.73
C VAL A 130 -16.89 -28.66 -1.28
N ARG A 131 -17.85 -28.00 -1.93
CA ARG A 131 -18.27 -26.62 -1.64
C ARG A 131 -18.61 -26.40 -0.16
N HIS A 132 -19.26 -27.37 0.48
CA HIS A 132 -19.64 -27.33 1.89
C HIS A 132 -18.48 -27.38 2.88
N ARG A 133 -17.27 -27.76 2.43
CA ARG A 133 -16.02 -27.79 3.21
C ARG A 133 -14.98 -26.81 2.68
N CYS A 134 -15.27 -26.09 1.61
CA CYS A 134 -14.36 -25.12 1.04
C CYS A 134 -14.07 -24.00 2.05
N PRO A 135 -12.81 -23.72 2.38
CA PRO A 135 -12.45 -22.68 3.36
C PRO A 135 -13.05 -21.30 3.00
N TYR A 136 -12.96 -20.89 1.73
CA TYR A 136 -13.53 -19.63 1.28
C TYR A 136 -15.05 -19.55 1.50
N PHE A 137 -15.82 -20.58 1.08
CA PHE A 137 -17.27 -20.57 1.24
C PHE A 137 -17.70 -20.70 2.70
N SER A 138 -16.91 -21.37 3.53
CA SER A 138 -17.11 -21.44 4.98
C SER A 138 -16.96 -20.06 5.61
N ASP A 139 -15.81 -19.40 5.40
CA ASP A 139 -15.54 -18.07 5.96
C ASP A 139 -16.55 -17.03 5.43
N ARG A 140 -16.91 -17.11 4.13
CA ARG A 140 -17.93 -16.24 3.56
C ARG A 140 -19.30 -16.42 4.23
N ALA A 141 -19.70 -17.66 4.48
CA ALA A 141 -20.95 -17.94 5.18
C ALA A 141 -20.92 -17.47 6.63
N ILE A 142 -19.78 -17.63 7.32
CA ILE A 142 -19.59 -17.11 8.67
C ILE A 142 -19.67 -15.59 8.66
N ALA A 143 -18.87 -14.90 7.86
CA ALA A 143 -18.82 -13.44 7.80
C ALA A 143 -20.17 -12.81 7.41
N SER A 144 -20.94 -13.45 6.49
CA SER A 144 -22.26 -12.95 6.10
C SER A 144 -23.34 -13.10 7.17
N ASN A 145 -23.20 -14.10 8.08
CA ASN A 145 -24.21 -14.41 9.09
C ASN A 145 -23.84 -13.99 10.52
N ARG A 146 -22.60 -13.56 10.73
CA ARG A 146 -22.14 -13.06 12.03
C ARG A 146 -22.26 -11.55 12.13
N ARG A 147 -22.32 -11.05 13.37
CA ARG A 147 -22.60 -9.64 13.66
C ARG A 147 -21.47 -8.70 13.23
N ILE A 148 -20.22 -9.13 13.28
CA ILE A 148 -19.09 -8.34 12.79
C ILE A 148 -18.38 -9.15 11.71
N ALA A 149 -18.32 -8.59 10.49
CA ALA A 149 -17.55 -9.15 9.40
C ALA A 149 -16.32 -8.26 9.15
N ALA A 150 -15.14 -8.86 9.18
CA ALA A 150 -13.87 -8.19 8.89
C ALA A 150 -13.37 -8.60 7.51
N MET A 151 -12.98 -7.61 6.69
CA MET A 151 -12.52 -7.82 5.33
C MET A 151 -11.62 -6.69 4.85
N THR A 152 -10.91 -6.89 3.75
CA THR A 152 -10.20 -5.77 3.13
C THR A 152 -11.19 -4.78 2.53
N LEU A 153 -10.80 -3.49 2.48
CA LEU A 153 -11.59 -2.44 1.84
C LEU A 153 -11.88 -2.79 0.37
N ALA A 154 -10.90 -3.37 -0.33
CA ALA A 154 -11.05 -3.89 -1.68
C ALA A 154 -12.20 -4.90 -1.80
N TYR A 155 -12.20 -5.92 -0.94
CA TYR A 155 -13.26 -6.95 -0.94
C TYR A 155 -14.61 -6.36 -0.56
N PHE A 156 -14.64 -5.40 0.37
CA PHE A 156 -15.84 -4.68 0.76
C PHE A 156 -16.45 -3.93 -0.43
N MET A 157 -15.67 -3.14 -1.17
CA MET A 157 -16.13 -2.38 -2.33
C MET A 157 -16.57 -3.31 -3.49
N GLN A 158 -15.78 -4.35 -3.81
CA GLN A 158 -16.11 -5.32 -4.87
C GLN A 158 -17.36 -6.16 -4.60
N THR A 159 -17.74 -6.33 -3.35
CA THR A 159 -18.97 -7.05 -2.98
C THR A 159 -20.19 -6.16 -2.84
N ALA A 160 -20.09 -4.87 -3.20
CA ALA A 160 -21.23 -3.99 -3.31
C ALA A 160 -22.23 -4.54 -4.36
N GLY A 161 -23.51 -4.45 -4.08
CA GLY A 161 -24.56 -5.05 -4.92
C GLY A 161 -24.69 -6.58 -4.83
N SER A 162 -23.86 -7.25 -4.00
CA SER A 162 -24.00 -8.69 -3.76
C SER A 162 -25.09 -8.99 -2.73
N ASP A 163 -25.99 -9.93 -3.05
CA ASP A 163 -27.01 -10.41 -2.10
C ASP A 163 -26.44 -11.07 -0.83
N VAL A 164 -25.11 -11.35 -0.82
CA VAL A 164 -24.46 -12.04 0.30
C VAL A 164 -24.14 -11.08 1.44
N PHE A 165 -23.68 -9.88 1.11
CA PHE A 165 -23.28 -8.87 2.08
C PHE A 165 -24.23 -7.67 2.04
N ARG A 166 -25.27 -7.76 2.84
CA ARG A 166 -26.30 -6.72 2.98
C ARG A 166 -25.77 -5.45 3.65
N GLN A 167 -26.56 -4.39 3.60
CA GLN A 167 -26.33 -3.18 4.41
C GLN A 167 -26.28 -3.54 5.90
N ARG A 168 -25.39 -2.91 6.67
CA ARG A 168 -25.25 -3.06 8.12
C ARG A 168 -25.39 -1.72 8.84
N ASP A 169 -25.59 -1.75 10.14
CA ASP A 169 -25.80 -0.52 10.92
C ASP A 169 -24.52 0.32 11.05
N VAL A 170 -23.36 -0.33 11.17
CA VAL A 170 -22.07 0.35 11.32
C VAL A 170 -21.03 -0.17 10.31
N VAL A 171 -20.31 0.74 9.69
CA VAL A 171 -19.13 0.45 8.88
C VAL A 171 -17.93 1.15 9.50
N VAL A 172 -16.93 0.38 9.87
CA VAL A 172 -15.65 0.88 10.36
C VAL A 172 -14.61 0.73 9.27
N ILE A 173 -13.97 1.83 8.88
CA ILE A 173 -12.92 1.85 7.88
C ILE A 173 -11.61 2.28 8.54
N ASP A 174 -10.69 1.34 8.70
CA ASP A 174 -9.35 1.64 9.17
C ASP A 174 -8.47 2.13 8.02
N GLU A 175 -7.51 2.99 8.34
CA GLU A 175 -6.65 3.71 7.39
C GLU A 175 -7.45 4.42 6.27
N ALA A 176 -8.58 5.04 6.66
CA ALA A 176 -9.54 5.66 5.75
C ALA A 176 -8.99 6.81 4.90
N HIS A 177 -7.78 7.30 5.20
CA HIS A 177 -7.12 8.36 4.43
C HIS A 177 -6.93 8.01 2.94
N GLY A 178 -6.83 6.72 2.61
CA GLY A 178 -6.69 6.23 1.24
C GLY A 178 -8.01 5.94 0.52
N LEU A 179 -9.17 6.25 1.12
CA LEU A 179 -10.47 5.84 0.58
C LEU A 179 -10.75 6.40 -0.82
N ALA A 180 -10.36 7.67 -1.07
CA ALA A 180 -10.53 8.28 -2.40
C ALA A 180 -9.63 7.61 -3.45
N GLU A 181 -8.37 7.32 -3.10
CA GLU A 181 -7.41 6.67 -3.98
C GLU A 181 -7.84 5.24 -4.34
N TRP A 182 -8.35 4.48 -3.36
CA TRP A 182 -8.94 3.16 -3.61
C TRP A 182 -10.13 3.24 -4.58
N ALA A 183 -11.02 4.19 -4.35
CA ALA A 183 -12.17 4.39 -5.23
C ALA A 183 -11.77 4.82 -6.65
N GLU A 184 -10.79 5.71 -6.78
CA GLU A 184 -10.22 6.11 -8.09
C GLU A 184 -9.64 4.90 -8.84
N MET A 185 -8.95 4.02 -8.13
CA MET A 185 -8.38 2.81 -8.73
C MET A 185 -9.47 1.87 -9.24
N TYR A 186 -10.49 1.59 -8.44
CA TYR A 186 -11.57 0.67 -8.85
C TYR A 186 -12.51 1.25 -9.89
N ALA A 187 -12.68 2.56 -9.95
CA ALA A 187 -13.45 3.23 -10.98
C ALA A 187 -12.66 3.49 -12.27
N THR A 188 -11.37 3.16 -12.30
CA THR A 188 -10.53 3.24 -13.50
C THR A 188 -10.89 2.09 -14.46
N VAL A 189 -11.16 2.42 -15.72
CA VAL A 189 -11.47 1.45 -16.77
C VAL A 189 -10.28 1.34 -17.73
N GLU A 190 -9.73 0.14 -17.89
CA GLU A 190 -8.71 -0.15 -18.87
C GLU A 190 -9.31 -0.88 -20.07
N LEU A 191 -9.13 -0.32 -21.24
CA LEU A 191 -9.52 -0.90 -22.52
C LEU A 191 -8.27 -1.40 -23.24
N SER A 192 -8.04 -2.72 -23.18
CA SER A 192 -6.88 -3.39 -23.75
C SER A 192 -7.27 -4.74 -24.38
N PRO A 193 -6.39 -5.39 -25.15
CA PRO A 193 -6.64 -6.73 -25.66
C PRO A 193 -6.98 -7.77 -24.56
N GLN A 194 -6.50 -7.53 -23.34
CA GLN A 194 -6.70 -8.42 -22.19
C GLN A 194 -8.07 -8.19 -21.51
N THR A 195 -8.55 -6.95 -21.50
CA THR A 195 -9.76 -6.56 -20.76
C THR A 195 -11.01 -6.51 -21.63
N VAL A 196 -10.87 -6.37 -22.96
CA VAL A 196 -11.96 -6.25 -23.93
C VAL A 196 -12.08 -7.49 -24.81
N PRO A 197 -13.03 -8.41 -24.54
CA PRO A 197 -13.15 -9.68 -25.27
C PRO A 197 -13.50 -9.55 -26.77
N VAL A 198 -13.78 -8.37 -27.25
CA VAL A 198 -14.09 -8.03 -28.66
C VAL A 198 -13.07 -7.05 -29.24
N TRP A 199 -11.85 -7.05 -28.71
CA TRP A 199 -10.80 -6.12 -29.14
C TRP A 199 -10.47 -6.19 -30.62
N ASP A 200 -10.41 -7.39 -31.19
CA ASP A 200 -10.10 -7.62 -32.61
C ASP A 200 -11.26 -7.23 -33.55
N ASP A 201 -12.46 -7.05 -33.01
CA ASP A 201 -13.67 -6.70 -33.77
C ASP A 201 -13.92 -5.19 -33.82
N ILE A 202 -13.08 -4.37 -33.17
CA ILE A 202 -13.22 -2.93 -33.06
C ILE A 202 -12.03 -2.18 -33.65
N SER A 203 -12.26 -0.92 -34.02
CA SER A 203 -11.20 -0.01 -34.43
C SER A 203 -10.97 1.02 -33.33
N VAL A 204 -9.86 0.89 -32.61
CA VAL A 204 -9.51 1.80 -31.51
C VAL A 204 -9.00 3.12 -32.09
N PRO A 205 -9.66 4.26 -31.79
CA PRO A 205 -9.28 5.56 -32.33
C PRO A 205 -7.99 6.08 -31.65
N ASP A 206 -7.38 7.08 -32.29
CA ASP A 206 -6.42 7.96 -31.62
C ASP A 206 -7.20 9.00 -30.81
N VAL A 207 -7.22 8.86 -29.50
CA VAL A 207 -7.98 9.78 -28.63
C VAL A 207 -7.28 11.13 -28.46
N ALA A 208 -5.97 11.20 -28.70
CA ALA A 208 -5.19 12.42 -28.64
C ALA A 208 -5.22 13.22 -29.96
N ALA A 209 -5.78 12.67 -31.06
CA ALA A 209 -6.00 13.39 -32.28
C ALA A 209 -6.96 14.60 -32.07
N ASP A 210 -7.23 15.41 -33.07
CA ASP A 210 -7.99 16.65 -32.95
C ASP A 210 -9.22 16.62 -32.01
N GLY A 211 -9.28 17.51 -31.02
CA GLY A 211 -10.43 17.72 -30.13
C GLY A 211 -10.22 17.23 -28.71
N ASP A 212 -11.30 17.14 -27.92
CA ASP A 212 -11.28 16.69 -26.54
C ASP A 212 -11.12 15.15 -26.47
N PRO A 213 -10.05 14.65 -25.83
CA PRO A 213 -9.82 13.22 -25.66
C PRO A 213 -10.96 12.51 -24.90
N VAL A 214 -11.55 13.15 -23.90
CA VAL A 214 -12.64 12.57 -23.09
C VAL A 214 -13.89 12.38 -23.94
N GLU A 215 -14.31 13.42 -24.71
CA GLU A 215 -15.48 13.33 -25.58
C GLU A 215 -15.29 12.29 -26.71
N ARG A 216 -14.07 12.19 -27.25
CA ARG A 216 -13.76 11.17 -28.26
C ARG A 216 -13.83 9.76 -27.69
N THR A 217 -13.29 9.57 -26.50
CA THR A 217 -13.33 8.29 -25.81
C THR A 217 -14.77 7.93 -25.43
N ALA A 218 -15.61 8.88 -25.02
CA ALA A 218 -17.01 8.63 -24.73
C ALA A 218 -17.78 8.12 -25.96
N ARG A 219 -17.57 8.72 -27.14
CA ARG A 219 -18.16 8.21 -28.40
C ARG A 219 -17.65 6.82 -28.78
N PHE A 220 -16.38 6.55 -28.54
CA PHE A 220 -15.81 5.22 -28.75
C PHE A 220 -16.42 4.21 -27.76
N ALA A 221 -16.53 4.56 -26.47
CA ALA A 221 -17.13 3.75 -25.44
C ALA A 221 -18.60 3.38 -25.75
N GLU A 222 -19.38 4.32 -26.31
CA GLU A 222 -20.75 4.03 -26.79
C GLU A 222 -20.74 2.99 -27.91
N THR A 223 -19.82 3.16 -28.86
CA THR A 223 -19.70 2.22 -29.98
C THR A 223 -19.30 0.84 -29.48
N LEU A 224 -18.29 0.77 -28.57
CA LEU A 224 -17.83 -0.46 -27.96
C LEU A 224 -18.95 -1.12 -27.12
N GLY A 225 -19.72 -0.34 -26.36
CA GLY A 225 -20.88 -0.83 -25.62
C GLY A 225 -21.88 -1.52 -26.52
N GLY A 226 -22.18 -0.96 -27.69
CA GLY A 226 -23.05 -1.57 -28.69
C GLY A 226 -22.47 -2.84 -29.33
N VAL A 227 -21.14 -2.93 -29.51
CA VAL A 227 -20.49 -4.17 -29.98
C VAL A 227 -20.56 -5.24 -28.89
N ALA A 228 -20.25 -4.89 -27.65
CA ALA A 228 -20.31 -5.80 -26.51
C ALA A 228 -21.73 -6.33 -26.26
N GLU A 229 -22.77 -5.48 -26.47
CA GLU A 229 -24.17 -5.91 -26.36
C GLU A 229 -24.52 -6.97 -27.39
N ARG A 230 -24.19 -6.74 -28.66
CA ARG A 230 -24.43 -7.72 -29.74
C ARG A 230 -23.72 -9.04 -29.47
N ALA A 231 -22.45 -8.98 -29.03
CA ALA A 231 -21.68 -10.18 -28.70
C ALA A 231 -22.27 -10.93 -27.50
N THR A 232 -22.78 -10.21 -26.51
CA THR A 232 -23.50 -10.81 -25.36
C THR A 232 -24.80 -11.49 -25.82
N ASP A 233 -25.60 -10.83 -26.67
CA ASP A 233 -26.85 -11.38 -27.20
C ASP A 233 -26.62 -12.64 -28.05
N GLU A 234 -25.53 -12.70 -28.81
CA GLU A 234 -25.15 -13.90 -29.55
C GLU A 234 -24.82 -15.07 -28.64
N LEU A 235 -24.11 -14.81 -27.55
CA LEU A 235 -23.81 -15.84 -26.53
C LEU A 235 -25.10 -16.31 -25.84
N LEU A 236 -25.98 -15.41 -25.46
CA LEU A 236 -27.25 -15.73 -24.80
C LEU A 236 -28.25 -16.53 -25.67
N ARG A 237 -28.12 -16.50 -27.01
CA ARG A 237 -28.91 -17.33 -27.93
C ARG A 237 -28.47 -18.78 -27.99
N LYS A 238 -27.27 -19.10 -27.46
CA LYS A 238 -26.77 -20.48 -27.42
C LYS A 238 -27.52 -21.27 -26.33
N PRO A 239 -27.94 -22.49 -26.60
CA PRO A 239 -28.64 -23.33 -25.60
C PRO A 239 -27.73 -23.73 -24.44
N GLU A 240 -26.40 -23.77 -24.68
CA GLU A 240 -25.39 -24.10 -23.68
C GLU A 240 -24.12 -23.35 -24.03
N LEU A 241 -23.47 -22.78 -23.02
CA LEU A 241 -22.20 -22.06 -23.15
C LEU A 241 -21.06 -22.93 -22.65
N THR A 242 -19.92 -22.88 -23.35
CA THR A 242 -18.67 -23.39 -22.78
C THR A 242 -18.22 -22.51 -21.60
N PRO A 243 -17.33 -22.98 -20.74
CA PRO A 243 -16.78 -22.18 -19.65
C PRO A 243 -16.15 -20.85 -20.10
N GLU A 244 -15.44 -20.88 -21.24
CA GLU A 244 -14.80 -19.71 -21.85
C GLU A 244 -15.85 -18.71 -22.39
N GLU A 245 -16.92 -19.22 -23.02
CA GLU A 245 -18.02 -18.39 -23.50
C GLU A 245 -18.80 -17.75 -22.35
N ALA A 246 -18.98 -18.46 -21.24
CA ALA A 246 -19.61 -17.92 -20.05
C ALA A 246 -18.73 -16.79 -19.42
N ALA A 247 -17.43 -17.02 -19.28
CA ALA A 247 -16.48 -16.00 -18.80
C ALA A 247 -16.45 -14.79 -19.75
N ARG A 248 -16.45 -15.02 -21.07
CA ARG A 248 -16.51 -13.95 -22.07
C ARG A 248 -17.81 -13.12 -21.94
N ARG A 249 -18.95 -13.77 -21.75
CA ARG A 249 -20.24 -13.10 -21.53
C ARG A 249 -20.18 -12.22 -20.27
N ASP A 250 -19.72 -12.78 -19.17
CA ASP A 250 -19.67 -12.08 -17.89
C ASP A 250 -18.77 -10.85 -17.99
N ARG A 251 -17.58 -10.97 -18.62
CA ARG A 251 -16.70 -9.83 -18.85
C ARG A 251 -17.30 -8.78 -19.78
N LEU A 252 -18.04 -9.16 -20.83
CA LEU A 252 -18.73 -8.22 -21.70
C LEU A 252 -19.83 -7.44 -20.96
N GLN A 253 -20.53 -8.08 -20.05
CA GLN A 253 -21.56 -7.42 -19.23
C GLN A 253 -20.92 -6.45 -18.23
N GLU A 254 -19.84 -6.85 -17.59
CA GLU A 254 -19.07 -5.99 -16.68
C GLU A 254 -18.52 -4.76 -17.43
N LEU A 255 -17.86 -4.96 -18.56
CA LEU A 255 -17.35 -3.87 -19.42
C LEU A 255 -18.45 -2.87 -19.79
N ARG A 256 -19.65 -3.35 -20.13
CA ARG A 256 -20.78 -2.46 -20.43
C ARG A 256 -21.18 -1.61 -19.23
N SER A 257 -21.18 -2.19 -18.04
CA SER A 257 -21.50 -1.46 -16.79
C SER A 257 -20.42 -0.41 -16.49
N GLU A 258 -19.15 -0.76 -16.62
CA GLU A 258 -18.02 0.16 -16.44
C GLU A 258 -18.10 1.35 -17.41
N LEU A 259 -18.33 1.07 -18.69
CA LEU A 259 -18.43 2.11 -19.72
C LEU A 259 -19.70 2.98 -19.58
N ALA A 260 -20.79 2.41 -19.08
CA ALA A 260 -22.05 3.15 -18.93
C ALA A 260 -21.89 4.33 -17.96
N TRP A 261 -21.15 4.16 -16.86
CA TRP A 261 -20.87 5.23 -15.90
C TRP A 261 -20.10 6.40 -16.55
N PHE A 262 -19.04 6.05 -17.26
CA PHE A 262 -18.22 7.04 -17.96
C PHE A 262 -19.03 7.82 -19.00
N VAL A 263 -19.79 7.11 -19.83
CA VAL A 263 -20.61 7.72 -20.90
C VAL A 263 -21.73 8.58 -20.32
N GLU A 264 -22.39 8.12 -19.26
CA GLU A 264 -23.44 8.87 -18.57
C GLU A 264 -22.91 10.18 -18.01
N ASP A 265 -21.79 10.14 -17.30
CA ASP A 265 -21.13 11.34 -16.75
C ASP A 265 -20.70 12.32 -17.86
N CYS A 266 -20.18 11.83 -18.99
CA CYS A 266 -19.79 12.70 -20.11
C CYS A 266 -20.99 13.35 -20.81
N ARG A 267 -22.18 12.78 -20.69
CA ARG A 267 -23.43 13.31 -21.30
C ARG A 267 -24.21 14.23 -20.38
N ASP A 268 -24.01 14.10 -19.07
CA ASP A 268 -24.66 14.94 -18.09
C ASP A 268 -23.84 16.23 -17.88
N PRO A 269 -24.33 17.40 -18.34
CA PRO A 269 -23.63 18.67 -18.12
C PRO A 269 -23.55 19.08 -16.66
N GLU A 270 -24.37 18.48 -15.79
CA GLU A 270 -24.42 18.74 -14.35
C GLU A 270 -23.60 17.71 -13.55
N SER A 271 -23.01 16.70 -14.23
CA SER A 271 -22.14 15.73 -13.54
C SER A 271 -20.92 16.40 -12.94
N PRO A 272 -20.67 16.22 -11.64
CA PRO A 272 -19.46 16.75 -11.00
C PRO A 272 -18.21 15.98 -11.39
N THR A 273 -18.35 14.79 -12.01
CA THR A 273 -17.24 13.89 -12.26
C THR A 273 -16.43 14.36 -13.47
N THR A 274 -15.16 14.67 -13.23
CA THR A 274 -14.19 14.95 -14.31
C THR A 274 -13.41 13.67 -14.60
N TRP A 275 -13.21 13.39 -15.89
CA TRP A 275 -12.46 12.23 -16.35
C TRP A 275 -11.17 12.62 -17.04
N VAL A 276 -10.18 11.75 -16.95
CA VAL A 276 -8.91 11.84 -17.68
C VAL A 276 -8.72 10.57 -18.50
N VAL A 277 -8.18 10.71 -19.69
CA VAL A 277 -7.97 9.60 -20.62
C VAL A 277 -6.51 9.56 -21.03
N ASP A 278 -5.90 8.38 -20.91
CA ASP A 278 -4.54 8.10 -21.34
C ASP A 278 -4.54 7.11 -22.50
N GLN A 279 -3.75 7.40 -23.52
CA GLN A 279 -3.44 6.53 -24.65
C GLN A 279 -2.03 6.85 -25.14
N PRO A 280 -0.98 6.31 -24.52
CA PRO A 280 0.40 6.75 -24.77
C PRO A 280 0.91 6.45 -26.19
N ASP A 281 0.43 5.36 -26.81
CA ASP A 281 0.94 4.87 -28.10
C ASP A 281 0.02 5.20 -29.30
N GLY A 282 -1.02 6.03 -29.09
CA GLY A 282 -1.93 6.49 -30.14
C GLY A 282 -2.91 5.43 -30.65
N ALA A 283 -3.40 5.59 -31.88
CA ALA A 283 -4.43 4.75 -32.47
C ALA A 283 -4.10 3.25 -32.40
N GLY A 284 -5.07 2.45 -31.96
CA GLY A 284 -4.92 0.98 -31.84
C GLY A 284 -4.30 0.52 -30.53
N SER A 285 -3.76 1.44 -29.71
CA SER A 285 -3.19 1.09 -28.40
C SER A 285 -4.25 1.08 -27.30
N PRO A 286 -3.96 0.48 -26.13
CA PRO A 286 -4.82 0.53 -24.96
C PRO A 286 -5.18 1.96 -24.53
N ILE A 287 -6.39 2.09 -24.00
CA ILE A 287 -6.93 3.34 -23.45
C ILE A 287 -7.22 3.13 -21.98
N THR A 288 -6.76 4.04 -21.11
CA THR A 288 -7.10 4.05 -19.69
C THR A 288 -7.97 5.27 -19.40
N ILE A 289 -9.14 5.04 -18.81
CA ILE A 289 -10.15 6.04 -18.45
C ILE A 289 -10.17 6.17 -16.94
N LYS A 290 -9.83 7.34 -16.41
CA LYS A 290 -9.60 7.57 -14.98
C LYS A 290 -10.51 8.68 -14.45
N PRO A 291 -11.30 8.45 -13.39
CA PRO A 291 -12.05 9.54 -12.75
C PRO A 291 -11.11 10.43 -11.91
N LEU A 292 -11.38 11.72 -11.85
CA LEU A 292 -10.78 12.65 -10.90
C LEU A 292 -11.59 12.78 -9.60
N ASP A 293 -12.88 12.47 -9.65
CA ASP A 293 -13.77 12.51 -8.50
C ASP A 293 -14.45 11.14 -8.35
N PRO A 294 -14.07 10.35 -7.33
CA PRO A 294 -14.66 9.04 -7.10
C PRO A 294 -15.92 9.08 -6.21
N ALA A 295 -16.46 10.25 -5.86
CA ALA A 295 -17.56 10.39 -4.90
C ALA A 295 -18.78 9.55 -5.28
N ARG A 296 -19.18 9.57 -6.56
CA ARG A 296 -20.30 8.76 -7.05
C ARG A 296 -20.04 7.25 -6.90
N TYR A 297 -18.83 6.80 -7.18
CA TYR A 297 -18.43 5.40 -7.00
C TYR A 297 -18.49 5.00 -5.52
N LEU A 298 -18.00 5.86 -4.62
CA LEU A 298 -18.07 5.64 -3.18
C LEU A 298 -19.51 5.61 -2.65
N HIS A 299 -20.40 6.38 -3.25
CA HIS A 299 -21.82 6.36 -2.85
C HIS A 299 -22.38 4.93 -2.93
N HIS A 300 -22.19 4.25 -4.06
CA HIS A 300 -22.73 2.91 -4.28
C HIS A 300 -21.92 1.80 -3.61
N THR A 301 -20.61 1.97 -3.50
CA THR A 301 -19.74 0.89 -3.01
C THR A 301 -19.47 0.95 -1.51
N VAL A 302 -19.62 2.12 -0.90
CA VAL A 302 -19.36 2.35 0.52
C VAL A 302 -20.57 2.92 1.25
N TRP A 303 -21.07 4.10 0.85
CA TRP A 303 -22.08 4.82 1.64
C TRP A 303 -23.44 4.14 1.66
N ASP A 304 -23.83 3.45 0.62
CA ASP A 304 -25.06 2.62 0.61
C ASP A 304 -24.96 1.34 1.48
N ARG A 305 -23.79 1.04 2.05
CA ARG A 305 -23.53 -0.20 2.78
C ARG A 305 -23.66 -0.09 4.29
N GLY A 306 -23.88 1.10 4.82
CA GLY A 306 -24.02 1.36 6.25
C GLY A 306 -24.98 2.49 6.56
N ASN A 307 -25.42 2.54 7.83
CA ASN A 307 -26.18 3.68 8.37
C ASN A 307 -25.27 4.65 9.12
N ARG A 308 -24.17 4.16 9.67
CA ARG A 308 -23.17 4.94 10.41
C ARG A 308 -21.77 4.50 10.03
N PHE A 309 -20.84 5.46 9.99
CA PHE A 309 -19.48 5.25 9.57
C PHE A 309 -18.49 5.79 10.58
N ALA A 310 -17.51 4.98 10.95
CA ALA A 310 -16.34 5.40 11.70
C ALA A 310 -15.11 5.26 10.80
N LEU A 311 -14.47 6.38 10.47
CA LEU A 311 -13.35 6.45 9.55
C LEU A 311 -12.08 6.79 10.34
N LEU A 312 -11.23 5.80 10.56
CA LEU A 312 -10.03 5.95 11.39
C LEU A 312 -8.78 6.14 10.54
N SER A 313 -7.94 7.09 10.88
CA SER A 313 -6.58 7.22 10.32
C SER A 313 -5.74 8.21 11.10
N ALA A 314 -4.43 8.05 11.09
CA ALA A 314 -3.50 9.05 11.62
C ALA A 314 -3.41 10.29 10.72
N THR A 315 -3.75 10.17 9.43
CA THR A 315 -3.40 11.15 8.40
C THR A 315 -4.61 11.73 7.65
N ILE A 316 -5.77 11.83 8.30
CA ILE A 316 -6.85 12.73 7.86
C ILE A 316 -6.42 14.16 8.20
N LEU A 317 -5.72 14.82 7.28
CA LEU A 317 -5.04 16.09 7.54
C LEU A 317 -6.00 17.26 7.59
N ASN A 318 -6.99 17.28 6.70
CA ASN A 318 -7.98 18.36 6.59
C ASN A 318 -9.37 17.76 6.38
N LYS A 319 -10.25 17.99 7.33
CA LYS A 319 -11.62 17.43 7.34
C LYS A 319 -12.39 17.80 6.07
N GLU A 320 -12.43 19.09 5.73
CA GLU A 320 -13.21 19.61 4.61
C GLU A 320 -12.71 19.05 3.25
N ALA A 321 -11.38 18.95 3.12
CA ALA A 321 -10.79 18.39 1.90
C ALA A 321 -11.01 16.90 1.79
N PHE A 322 -10.90 16.16 2.90
CA PHE A 322 -11.19 14.73 2.95
C PHE A 322 -12.65 14.45 2.60
N CYS A 323 -13.60 15.11 3.27
CA CYS A 323 -15.03 14.92 3.05
C CYS A 323 -15.40 15.17 1.58
N ARG A 324 -14.92 16.29 1.00
CA ARG A 324 -15.15 16.55 -0.44
C ARG A 324 -14.57 15.48 -1.35
N GLY A 325 -13.38 14.99 -1.05
CA GLY A 325 -12.72 13.94 -1.86
C GLY A 325 -13.42 12.58 -1.82
N VAL A 326 -14.27 12.35 -0.81
CA VAL A 326 -15.03 11.09 -0.67
C VAL A 326 -16.55 11.28 -0.81
N GLY A 327 -17.00 12.47 -1.23
CA GLY A 327 -18.41 12.75 -1.51
C GLY A 327 -19.29 12.97 -0.26
N LEU A 328 -18.70 13.43 0.85
CA LEU A 328 -19.42 13.76 2.08
C LEU A 328 -19.54 15.28 2.27
N ASP A 329 -20.65 15.74 2.87
CA ASP A 329 -20.76 17.11 3.33
C ASP A 329 -19.99 17.27 4.67
N PRO A 330 -19.00 18.18 4.74
CA PRO A 330 -18.26 18.39 5.98
C PRO A 330 -19.12 18.81 7.17
N SER A 331 -20.33 19.41 6.94
CA SER A 331 -21.22 19.81 8.03
C SER A 331 -21.85 18.63 8.76
N ASP A 332 -22.01 17.49 8.08
CA ASP A 332 -22.69 16.29 8.60
C ASP A 332 -21.70 15.30 9.23
N VAL A 333 -20.43 15.66 9.25
CA VAL A 333 -19.34 14.79 9.71
C VAL A 333 -18.70 15.36 10.98
N ALA A 334 -18.56 14.54 12.02
CA ALA A 334 -17.78 14.90 13.21
C ALA A 334 -16.29 14.54 13.03
N LEU A 335 -15.39 15.29 13.66
CA LEU A 335 -13.97 14.96 13.75
C LEU A 335 -13.58 14.80 15.22
N VAL A 336 -13.07 13.63 15.57
CA VAL A 336 -12.46 13.33 16.87
C VAL A 336 -10.95 13.29 16.69
N ASP A 337 -10.24 14.13 17.44
CA ASP A 337 -8.78 14.27 17.38
C ASP A 337 -8.16 13.59 18.60
N VAL A 338 -7.53 12.45 18.40
CA VAL A 338 -6.89 11.68 19.48
C VAL A 338 -5.48 12.21 19.71
N PRO A 339 -5.13 12.66 20.94
CA PRO A 339 -3.79 13.17 21.21
C PRO A 339 -2.74 12.04 21.15
N HIS A 340 -1.54 12.41 20.72
CA HIS A 340 -0.39 11.50 20.78
C HIS A 340 0.19 11.48 22.19
N THR A 341 0.26 10.31 22.81
CA THR A 341 0.69 10.17 24.22
C THR A 341 2.16 9.81 24.38
N PHE A 342 2.86 9.49 23.29
CA PHE A 342 4.29 9.21 23.36
C PHE A 342 5.12 10.48 23.44
N PRO A 343 6.18 10.52 24.26
CA PRO A 343 7.03 11.70 24.38
C PRO A 343 7.58 12.14 23.01
N VAL A 344 7.52 13.42 22.73
CA VAL A 344 8.03 13.96 21.45
C VAL A 344 9.55 13.83 21.37
N GLU A 345 10.23 13.80 22.52
CA GLU A 345 11.66 13.61 22.68
C GLU A 345 12.12 12.22 22.17
N ASN A 346 11.23 11.23 22.23
CA ASN A 346 11.52 9.87 21.79
C ASN A 346 11.41 9.69 20.25
N ARG A 347 10.90 10.70 19.54
CA ARG A 347 10.70 10.68 18.09
C ARG A 347 11.20 11.97 17.43
N PRO A 348 12.49 12.33 17.61
CA PRO A 348 13.04 13.57 17.09
C PRO A 348 13.04 13.60 15.56
N LEU A 349 12.82 14.80 15.00
CA LEU A 349 13.09 15.12 13.61
C LEU A 349 14.42 15.88 13.53
N TYR A 350 15.31 15.43 12.66
CA TYR A 350 16.60 16.04 12.45
C TYR A 350 16.73 16.63 11.04
N ASP A 351 17.08 17.92 10.98
CA ASP A 351 17.43 18.59 9.74
C ASP A 351 18.88 18.27 9.36
N VAL A 352 19.03 17.45 8.33
CA VAL A 352 20.31 17.13 7.68
C VAL A 352 20.26 17.47 6.19
N THR A 353 19.44 18.44 5.82
CA THR A 353 19.17 18.80 4.42
C THR A 353 20.43 19.21 3.68
N CYS A 354 20.61 18.64 2.48
CA CYS A 354 21.80 18.84 1.64
C CYS A 354 21.50 19.63 0.35
N GLY A 355 20.22 19.88 0.08
CA GLY A 355 19.73 20.51 -1.15
C GLY A 355 18.40 19.89 -1.56
N LYS A 356 17.88 20.28 -2.73
CA LYS A 356 16.62 19.76 -3.26
C LYS A 356 16.83 18.47 -4.06
N MET A 357 15.97 17.49 -3.85
CA MET A 357 15.95 16.20 -4.58
C MET A 357 14.94 16.22 -5.74
N THR A 358 14.64 17.40 -6.29
CA THR A 358 13.86 17.54 -7.52
C THR A 358 14.61 16.96 -8.72
N TYR A 359 13.89 16.64 -9.80
CA TYR A 359 14.47 16.04 -11.01
C TYR A 359 15.72 16.78 -11.51
N ASP A 360 15.68 18.11 -11.60
CA ASP A 360 16.79 18.97 -12.11
C ASP A 360 17.96 19.11 -11.14
N ARG A 361 17.77 18.81 -9.83
CA ARG A 361 18.78 19.05 -8.78
C ARG A 361 19.32 17.77 -8.13
N ARG A 362 18.66 16.64 -8.34
CA ARG A 362 19.00 15.38 -7.67
C ARG A 362 20.44 14.95 -7.93
N ASP A 363 20.94 15.11 -9.15
CA ASP A 363 22.30 14.68 -9.51
C ASP A 363 23.40 15.48 -8.78
N GLU A 364 23.12 16.73 -8.43
CA GLU A 364 23.96 17.58 -7.60
C GLU A 364 23.81 17.25 -6.10
N THR A 365 22.58 16.90 -5.67
CA THR A 365 22.25 16.71 -4.25
C THR A 365 22.55 15.29 -3.77
N LEU A 366 22.32 14.28 -4.60
CA LEU A 366 22.46 12.87 -4.23
C LEU A 366 23.85 12.48 -3.71
N PRO A 367 25.00 12.99 -4.26
CA PRO A 367 26.31 12.77 -3.66
C PRO A 367 26.44 13.32 -2.23
N LYS A 368 25.77 14.43 -1.93
CA LYS A 368 25.76 15.04 -0.59
C LYS A 368 24.92 14.19 0.37
N VAL A 369 23.76 13.71 -0.09
CA VAL A 369 22.90 12.76 0.66
C VAL A 369 23.69 11.50 1.01
N ALA A 370 24.41 10.90 0.06
CA ALA A 370 25.23 9.71 0.32
C ALA A 370 26.28 9.96 1.41
N ARG A 371 26.98 11.10 1.40
CA ARG A 371 27.93 11.48 2.45
C ARG A 371 27.26 11.70 3.81
N THR A 372 26.07 12.28 3.81
CA THR A 372 25.28 12.47 5.04
C THR A 372 24.83 11.13 5.59
N LEU A 373 24.43 10.17 4.74
CA LEU A 373 24.14 8.80 5.17
C LEU A 373 25.33 8.13 5.84
N VAL A 374 26.55 8.27 5.30
CA VAL A 374 27.76 7.75 5.95
C VAL A 374 27.91 8.30 7.38
N ARG A 375 27.66 9.59 7.57
CA ARG A 375 27.73 10.24 8.90
C ARG A 375 26.65 9.74 9.85
N ILE A 376 25.43 9.55 9.35
CA ILE A 376 24.31 8.98 10.12
C ILE A 376 24.65 7.54 10.53
N LEU A 377 25.13 6.71 9.60
CA LEU A 377 25.52 5.33 9.88
C LEU A 377 26.67 5.23 10.91
N ALA A 378 27.56 6.20 10.92
CA ALA A 378 28.61 6.28 11.92
C ALA A 378 28.10 6.74 13.31
N ALA A 379 26.99 7.48 13.35
CA ALA A 379 26.30 7.82 14.60
C ALA A 379 25.44 6.65 15.14
N HIS A 380 25.12 5.67 14.28
CA HIS A 380 24.30 4.48 14.60
C HIS A 380 25.08 3.18 14.27
N PRO A 381 26.25 2.91 14.89
CA PRO A 381 27.14 1.82 14.48
C PRO A 381 26.51 0.43 14.66
N ASP A 382 25.69 0.27 15.68
CA ASP A 382 25.13 -1.02 16.13
C ASP A 382 23.60 -1.08 15.94
N GLU A 383 23.01 -0.12 15.19
CA GLU A 383 21.57 0.00 15.03
C GLU A 383 21.13 -0.20 13.59
N LYS A 384 19.95 -0.79 13.43
CA LYS A 384 19.27 -0.92 12.13
C LYS A 384 18.59 0.38 11.74
N GLY A 385 18.56 0.64 10.42
CA GLY A 385 17.93 1.83 9.88
C GLY A 385 17.19 1.60 8.56
N LEU A 386 16.25 2.51 8.26
CA LEU A 386 15.47 2.52 7.04
C LEU A 386 15.74 3.81 6.26
N VAL A 387 15.91 3.71 4.94
CA VAL A 387 16.12 4.87 4.06
C VAL A 387 15.02 4.89 3.01
N HIS A 388 14.15 5.90 3.08
CA HIS A 388 13.07 6.14 2.12
C HIS A 388 13.62 6.85 0.88
N CYS A 389 13.81 6.09 -0.20
CA CYS A 389 14.39 6.58 -1.46
C CYS A 389 13.34 7.18 -2.40
N HIS A 390 12.08 6.71 -2.34
CA HIS A 390 10.93 7.07 -3.18
C HIS A 390 11.16 6.93 -4.71
N SER A 391 12.22 6.21 -5.12
CA SER A 391 12.50 5.91 -6.53
C SER A 391 13.58 4.84 -6.62
N TYR A 392 13.40 3.84 -7.50
CA TYR A 392 14.42 2.81 -7.77
C TYR A 392 15.73 3.41 -8.33
N ALA A 393 15.64 4.47 -9.12
CA ALA A 393 16.82 5.18 -9.62
C ALA A 393 17.65 5.80 -8.49
N ILE A 394 16.99 6.41 -7.49
CA ILE A 394 17.66 6.96 -6.30
C ILE A 394 18.22 5.83 -5.44
N GLN A 395 17.47 4.76 -5.21
CA GLN A 395 17.91 3.59 -4.46
C GLN A 395 19.18 2.98 -5.06
N SER A 396 19.18 2.69 -6.37
CA SER A 396 20.30 2.10 -7.08
C SER A 396 21.54 2.99 -7.02
N GLU A 397 21.38 4.29 -7.20
CA GLU A 397 22.49 5.23 -7.17
C GLU A 397 23.04 5.41 -5.74
N LEU A 398 22.19 5.48 -4.71
CA LEU A 398 22.64 5.50 -3.31
C LEU A 398 23.38 4.21 -2.94
N ARG A 399 22.84 3.05 -3.33
CA ARG A 399 23.50 1.75 -3.11
C ARG A 399 24.89 1.72 -3.72
N ARG A 400 25.03 2.17 -4.97
CA ARG A 400 26.33 2.26 -5.66
C ARG A 400 27.29 3.18 -4.92
N ARG A 401 26.86 4.40 -4.54
CA ARG A 401 27.70 5.38 -3.85
C ARG A 401 28.11 4.93 -2.46
N LEU A 402 27.23 4.32 -1.70
CA LEU A 402 27.55 3.78 -0.37
C LEU A 402 28.54 2.61 -0.46
N ALA A 403 28.45 1.78 -1.50
CA ALA A 403 29.43 0.73 -1.76
C ALA A 403 30.82 1.31 -2.11
N GLU A 404 30.88 2.37 -2.93
CA GLU A 404 32.13 3.09 -3.24
C GLU A 404 32.76 3.76 -1.99
N LEU A 405 31.94 4.10 -1.00
CA LEU A 405 32.36 4.67 0.28
C LEU A 405 32.65 3.60 1.35
N GLY A 406 32.73 2.31 0.96
CA GLY A 406 33.09 1.21 1.86
C GLY A 406 31.93 0.59 2.65
N LEU A 407 30.71 1.11 2.53
CA LEU A 407 29.55 0.70 3.33
C LEU A 407 28.65 -0.34 2.64
N GLY A 408 29.07 -0.92 1.50
CA GLY A 408 28.25 -1.89 0.75
C GLY A 408 27.82 -3.11 1.58
N GLY A 409 28.61 -3.51 2.58
CA GLY A 409 28.30 -4.61 3.49
C GLY A 409 27.14 -4.33 4.45
N ARG A 410 26.86 -3.05 4.76
CA ARG A 410 25.76 -2.61 5.65
C ARG A 410 24.49 -2.22 4.91
N VAL A 411 24.47 -2.30 3.59
CA VAL A 411 23.33 -1.82 2.79
C VAL A 411 22.56 -3.00 2.21
N ARG A 412 21.27 -3.04 2.48
CA ARG A 412 20.29 -3.93 1.86
C ARG A 412 19.37 -3.11 0.98
N ALA A 413 18.88 -3.70 -0.09
CA ALA A 413 17.94 -3.10 -1.01
C ALA A 413 17.07 -4.19 -1.64
N HIS A 414 16.01 -3.81 -2.30
CA HIS A 414 15.08 -4.73 -2.97
C HIS A 414 14.84 -4.32 -4.42
N ASP A 415 14.44 -5.27 -5.24
CA ASP A 415 13.87 -5.02 -6.56
C ASP A 415 12.32 -4.96 -6.47
N ARG A 416 11.63 -4.76 -7.61
CA ARG A 416 10.17 -4.67 -7.63
C ARG A 416 9.50 -5.98 -7.22
N GLU A 417 10.11 -7.10 -7.62
CA GLU A 417 9.55 -8.45 -7.50
C GLU A 417 9.87 -9.13 -6.16
N ASP A 418 10.91 -8.68 -5.45
CA ASP A 418 11.42 -9.35 -4.25
C ASP A 418 11.30 -8.53 -2.95
N ARG A 419 10.53 -7.44 -2.98
CA ARG A 419 10.43 -6.48 -1.88
C ARG A 419 10.13 -7.14 -0.53
N ASP A 420 9.09 -7.95 -0.47
CA ASP A 420 8.62 -8.56 0.78
C ASP A 420 9.61 -9.59 1.30
N ALA A 421 10.18 -10.42 0.42
CA ALA A 421 11.22 -11.39 0.78
C ALA A 421 12.51 -10.71 1.26
N ALA A 422 12.91 -9.60 0.61
CA ALA A 422 14.07 -8.82 1.02
C ALA A 422 13.86 -8.14 2.38
N LEU A 423 12.66 -7.63 2.63
CA LEU A 423 12.26 -7.06 3.91
C LEU A 423 12.26 -8.11 5.02
N GLU A 424 11.63 -9.24 4.80
CA GLU A 424 11.62 -10.36 5.77
C GLU A 424 13.03 -10.82 6.10
N SER A 425 13.88 -10.96 5.08
CA SER A 425 15.29 -11.31 5.26
C SER A 425 16.05 -10.28 6.09
N TRP A 426 15.82 -8.99 5.85
CA TRP A 426 16.43 -7.91 6.64
C TRP A 426 15.93 -7.92 8.09
N LEU A 427 14.64 -8.12 8.31
CA LEU A 427 14.04 -8.18 9.66
C LEU A 427 14.48 -9.43 10.45
N ALA A 428 14.81 -10.52 9.77
CA ALA A 428 15.21 -11.79 10.40
C ALA A 428 16.62 -11.79 11.00
N THR A 429 17.47 -10.78 10.69
CA THR A 429 18.82 -10.66 11.23
C THR A 429 18.88 -9.56 12.29
N ASP A 430 19.87 -9.63 13.20
CA ASP A 430 20.19 -8.55 14.15
C ASP A 430 21.37 -7.70 13.66
N ASP A 431 21.82 -7.91 12.42
CA ASP A 431 22.92 -7.13 11.84
C ASP A 431 22.51 -5.65 11.76
N PRO A 432 23.41 -4.70 12.05
CA PRO A 432 23.11 -3.26 12.01
C PRO A 432 23.04 -2.72 10.58
N ASP A 433 22.27 -3.38 9.75
CA ASP A 433 22.11 -3.07 8.34
C ASP A 433 21.09 -1.96 8.11
N VAL A 434 21.28 -1.24 7.01
CA VAL A 434 20.37 -0.22 6.52
C VAL A 434 19.62 -0.75 5.31
N PHE A 435 18.30 -0.65 5.35
CA PHE A 435 17.44 -1.05 4.24
C PHE A 435 17.06 0.18 3.40
N LEU A 436 17.43 0.15 2.12
CA LEU A 436 17.02 1.17 1.15
C LEU A 436 15.67 0.75 0.57
N SER A 437 14.63 1.54 0.83
CA SER A 437 13.28 1.24 0.37
C SER A 437 12.75 2.30 -0.60
N VAL A 438 11.95 1.86 -1.57
CA VAL A 438 11.26 2.74 -2.51
C VAL A 438 9.84 3.03 -2.03
N LYS A 439 9.15 2.03 -1.46
CA LYS A 439 7.77 2.13 -0.97
C LYS A 439 7.63 1.37 0.35
N MET A 440 7.81 2.05 1.46
CA MET A 440 7.59 1.47 2.79
C MET A 440 7.03 2.49 3.79
N GLU A 441 6.14 3.34 3.32
CA GLU A 441 5.44 4.29 4.16
C GLU A 441 4.25 3.64 4.89
N GLU A 442 3.76 2.50 4.40
CA GLU A 442 2.56 1.84 4.91
C GLU A 442 2.83 0.39 5.38
N ALA A 443 2.00 -0.10 6.29
CA ALA A 443 1.89 -1.50 6.72
C ALA A 443 3.12 -2.15 7.39
N LEU A 444 4.12 -1.40 7.89
CA LEU A 444 5.26 -1.95 8.61
C LEU A 444 5.24 -1.60 10.09
N ASP A 445 5.48 -2.57 10.93
CA ASP A 445 5.79 -2.39 12.35
C ASP A 445 7.29 -2.57 12.60
N LEU A 446 7.99 -1.45 12.75
CA LEU A 446 9.44 -1.39 12.94
C LEU A 446 9.82 -0.96 14.37
N ALA A 447 9.02 -1.32 15.35
CA ALA A 447 9.23 -0.96 16.75
C ALA A 447 10.56 -1.50 17.32
N GLY A 448 11.15 -0.72 18.21
CA GLY A 448 12.32 -1.12 18.98
C GLY A 448 13.57 -1.32 18.11
N ASP A 449 14.32 -2.38 18.40
CA ASP A 449 15.60 -2.67 17.74
C ASP A 449 15.45 -3.08 16.26
N ARG A 450 14.22 -3.23 15.77
CA ARG A 450 13.96 -3.48 14.35
C ARG A 450 14.33 -2.29 13.47
N CYS A 451 14.18 -1.04 13.98
CA CYS A 451 14.62 0.16 13.28
C CYS A 451 14.72 1.34 14.24
N ARG A 452 15.92 1.78 14.59
CA ARG A 452 16.19 2.88 15.52
C ARG A 452 16.28 4.23 14.85
N PHE A 453 16.50 4.26 13.55
CA PHE A 453 16.51 5.52 12.79
C PHE A 453 15.99 5.31 11.38
N GLN A 454 15.49 6.38 10.81
CA GLN A 454 15.12 6.42 9.41
C GLN A 454 15.57 7.71 8.74
N VAL A 455 15.70 7.67 7.41
CA VAL A 455 16.11 8.80 6.60
C VAL A 455 15.13 9.02 5.46
N VAL A 456 14.54 10.20 5.36
CA VAL A 456 13.71 10.61 4.22
C VAL A 456 14.61 11.34 3.22
N CYS A 457 15.01 10.62 2.17
CA CYS A 457 15.96 11.13 1.17
C CYS A 457 15.36 12.15 0.21
N LYS A 458 14.06 12.04 -0.06
CA LYS A 458 13.33 12.88 -1.02
C LYS A 458 11.95 13.18 -0.49
N ALA A 459 11.44 14.39 -0.70
CA ALA A 459 10.04 14.71 -0.46
C ALA A 459 9.14 13.88 -1.38
N PRO A 460 8.15 13.12 -0.83
CA PRO A 460 7.36 12.14 -1.58
C PRO A 460 6.22 12.81 -2.35
N TYR A 461 6.54 13.76 -3.21
CA TYR A 461 5.57 14.35 -4.11
C TYR A 461 5.14 13.33 -5.16
N LEU A 462 3.86 13.35 -5.51
CA LEU A 462 3.29 12.49 -6.55
C LEU A 462 3.94 12.78 -7.92
N ASN A 463 3.94 11.78 -8.80
CA ASN A 463 4.47 11.91 -10.15
C ASN A 463 3.59 12.86 -10.99
N THR A 464 4.16 13.96 -11.44
CA THR A 464 3.44 14.95 -12.28
C THR A 464 3.21 14.48 -13.71
N ASN A 465 3.81 13.36 -14.12
CA ASN A 465 3.50 12.72 -15.41
C ASN A 465 2.23 11.85 -15.35
N ASP A 466 1.72 11.52 -14.16
CA ASP A 466 0.38 10.93 -14.05
C ASP A 466 -0.67 11.95 -14.48
N SER A 467 -1.53 11.57 -15.39
CA SER A 467 -2.52 12.46 -16.01
C SER A 467 -3.51 13.03 -14.98
N ARG A 468 -3.89 12.27 -13.94
CA ARG A 468 -4.75 12.78 -12.86
C ARG A 468 -4.04 13.84 -12.03
N VAL A 469 -2.75 13.60 -11.71
CA VAL A 469 -1.95 14.58 -10.98
C VAL A 469 -1.76 15.84 -11.80
N ALA A 470 -1.38 15.70 -13.07
CA ALA A 470 -1.23 16.83 -14.00
C ALA A 470 -2.53 17.65 -14.10
N ARG A 471 -3.66 16.99 -14.32
CA ARG A 471 -4.96 17.65 -14.43
C ARG A 471 -5.36 18.42 -13.18
N ARG A 472 -5.18 17.81 -11.99
CA ARG A 472 -5.44 18.50 -10.71
C ARG A 472 -4.55 19.72 -10.51
N LEU A 473 -3.29 19.65 -10.93
CA LEU A 473 -2.37 20.79 -10.86
C LEU A 473 -2.74 21.91 -11.83
N GLU A 474 -3.20 21.58 -13.04
CA GLU A 474 -3.76 22.53 -14.02
C GLU A 474 -5.00 23.26 -13.46
N GLU A 475 -5.83 22.54 -12.70
CA GLU A 475 -6.99 23.10 -11.99
C GLU A 475 -6.61 23.88 -10.71
N GLY A 476 -5.31 23.98 -10.40
CA GLY A 476 -4.82 24.74 -9.25
C GLY A 476 -4.93 24.01 -7.91
N GLN A 477 -5.13 22.70 -7.89
CA GLN A 477 -5.28 21.89 -6.67
C GLN A 477 -3.95 21.64 -5.95
N TRP A 478 -3.07 22.64 -5.87
CA TRP A 478 -1.75 22.57 -5.21
C TRP A 478 -1.82 22.19 -3.72
N ALA A 479 -2.91 22.52 -3.04
CA ALA A 479 -3.10 22.15 -1.65
C ALA A 479 -3.29 20.63 -1.50
N TRP A 480 -4.05 20.00 -2.41
CA TRP A 480 -4.20 18.55 -2.47
C TRP A 480 -2.83 17.87 -2.69
N TYR A 481 -2.07 18.31 -3.68
CA TYR A 481 -0.76 17.77 -4.02
C TYR A 481 0.23 17.81 -2.85
N ARG A 482 0.26 18.92 -2.10
CA ARG A 482 1.08 19.06 -0.90
C ARG A 482 0.58 18.20 0.25
N ARG A 483 -0.74 18.08 0.45
CA ARG A 483 -1.30 17.21 1.49
C ARG A 483 -0.98 15.74 1.23
N ALA A 484 -1.01 15.29 -0.02
CA ALA A 484 -0.60 13.93 -0.36
C ALA A 484 0.86 13.66 0.06
N ALA A 485 1.79 14.55 -0.27
CA ALA A 485 3.19 14.43 0.17
C ALA A 485 3.34 14.50 1.69
N LEU A 486 2.64 15.42 2.37
CA LEU A 486 2.67 15.52 3.83
C LEU A 486 2.16 14.25 4.51
N ARG A 487 1.08 13.66 4.00
CA ARG A 487 0.51 12.39 4.47
C ARG A 487 1.57 11.29 4.49
N THR A 488 2.26 11.08 3.36
CA THR A 488 3.33 10.08 3.24
C THR A 488 4.48 10.33 4.22
N VAL A 489 4.90 11.60 4.42
CA VAL A 489 5.93 11.93 5.42
C VAL A 489 5.48 11.60 6.83
N ILE A 490 4.25 11.95 7.21
CA ILE A 490 3.72 11.66 8.55
C ILE A 490 3.63 10.14 8.78
N GLN A 491 3.20 9.38 7.78
CA GLN A 491 3.17 7.92 7.85
C GLN A 491 4.57 7.33 8.03
N ALA A 492 5.54 7.77 7.25
CA ALA A 492 6.93 7.36 7.41
C ALA A 492 7.45 7.68 8.82
N CYS A 493 7.26 8.91 9.33
CA CYS A 493 7.69 9.30 10.68
C CYS A 493 7.04 8.46 11.80
N GLY A 494 5.86 7.90 11.58
CA GLY A 494 5.15 7.06 12.55
C GLY A 494 5.62 5.61 12.61
N ARG A 495 6.66 5.19 11.86
CA ARG A 495 7.08 3.77 11.76
C ARG A 495 8.00 3.31 12.87
N VAL A 496 8.88 4.17 13.33
CA VAL A 496 10.01 3.82 14.21
C VAL A 496 9.72 3.92 15.70
N VAL A 497 8.57 4.47 16.12
CA VAL A 497 8.17 4.57 17.54
C VAL A 497 6.75 4.05 17.71
N ARG A 498 6.58 2.99 18.50
CA ARG A 498 5.31 2.29 18.68
C ARG A 498 4.85 2.18 20.14
N ALA A 499 5.70 2.55 21.09
CA ALA A 499 5.41 2.53 22.51
C ALA A 499 5.93 3.82 23.20
N PRO A 500 5.42 4.18 24.37
CA PRO A 500 5.85 5.39 25.09
C PRO A 500 7.33 5.41 25.49
N ASP A 501 7.91 4.24 25.69
CA ASP A 501 9.30 3.99 26.06
C ASP A 501 10.20 3.65 24.87
N ASP A 502 9.62 3.58 23.67
CA ASP A 502 10.36 3.36 22.43
C ASP A 502 10.99 4.67 21.92
N TYR A 503 12.09 4.55 21.15
CA TYR A 503 12.83 5.67 20.57
C TYR A 503 13.18 5.39 19.12
N GLY A 504 13.03 6.42 18.28
CA GLY A 504 13.45 6.34 16.88
C GLY A 504 13.63 7.73 16.25
N ALA A 505 14.80 7.98 15.67
CA ALA A 505 15.14 9.25 15.02
C ALA A 505 14.73 9.28 13.55
N THR A 506 14.23 10.41 13.07
CA THR A 506 13.96 10.65 11.63
C THR A 506 14.85 11.77 11.12
N TYR A 507 15.64 11.48 10.08
CA TYR A 507 16.53 12.42 9.42
C TYR A 507 15.94 12.89 8.09
N LEU A 508 15.86 14.21 7.89
CA LEU A 508 15.30 14.84 6.69
C LEU A 508 16.45 15.31 5.80
N ALA A 509 16.67 14.69 4.63
CA ALA A 509 17.81 14.99 3.77
C ALA A 509 17.48 15.93 2.59
N ASP A 510 16.20 16.03 2.20
CA ASP A 510 15.72 16.91 1.12
C ASP A 510 15.19 18.23 1.67
N SER A 511 15.75 19.36 1.26
CA SER A 511 15.27 20.67 1.68
C SER A 511 13.85 21.00 1.22
N SER A 512 13.31 20.28 0.23
CA SER A 512 11.90 20.39 -0.18
C SER A 512 10.93 19.96 0.93
N LEU A 513 11.37 19.15 1.91
CA LEU A 513 10.58 18.78 3.09
C LEU A 513 10.33 19.98 4.00
N LEU A 514 11.32 20.86 4.17
CA LEU A 514 11.17 22.08 4.97
C LEU A 514 10.17 23.04 4.31
N ASP A 515 10.30 23.23 2.99
CA ASP A 515 9.33 24.01 2.19
C ASP A 515 7.91 23.42 2.30
N LEU A 516 7.78 22.07 2.30
CA LEU A 516 6.51 21.37 2.48
C LEU A 516 5.92 21.67 3.85
N PHE A 517 6.70 21.53 4.93
CA PHE A 517 6.24 21.76 6.29
C PHE A 517 5.77 23.20 6.52
N GLU A 518 6.49 24.19 5.99
CA GLU A 518 6.07 25.58 6.06
C GLU A 518 4.71 25.80 5.38
N ARG A 519 4.54 25.27 4.16
CA ARG A 519 3.34 25.48 3.33
C ARG A 519 2.11 24.70 3.81
N THR A 520 2.31 23.62 4.57
CA THR A 520 1.22 22.73 5.04
C THR A 520 1.04 22.73 6.55
N ARG A 521 1.66 23.68 7.26
CA ARG A 521 1.62 23.75 8.72
C ARG A 521 0.20 23.73 9.29
N HIS A 522 -0.75 24.37 8.62
CA HIS A 522 -2.15 24.45 9.03
C HIS A 522 -2.91 23.12 8.86
N ASP A 523 -2.45 22.25 7.96
CA ASP A 523 -3.02 20.93 7.73
C ASP A 523 -2.41 19.84 8.66
N MET A 524 -1.33 20.15 9.38
CA MET A 524 -0.68 19.20 10.28
C MET A 524 -1.52 18.90 11.51
N PRO A 525 -1.66 17.64 11.92
CA PRO A 525 -2.13 17.28 13.25
C PRO A 525 -1.27 17.96 14.34
N SER A 526 -1.88 18.32 15.48
CA SER A 526 -1.17 19.02 16.57
C SER A 526 0.11 18.30 16.99
N TRP A 527 0.03 16.99 17.17
CA TRP A 527 1.15 16.16 17.61
C TRP A 527 2.32 16.08 16.60
N PHE A 528 2.03 16.21 15.30
CA PHE A 528 3.10 16.26 14.30
C PHE A 528 3.68 17.67 14.18
N ARG A 529 2.84 18.68 14.33
CA ARG A 529 3.27 20.09 14.40
C ARG A 529 4.24 20.31 15.55
N ASP A 530 3.94 19.76 16.74
CA ASP A 530 4.82 19.80 17.91
C ASP A 530 6.19 19.14 17.63
N GLN A 531 6.20 18.08 16.84
CA GLN A 531 7.41 17.39 16.42
C GLN A 531 8.23 18.25 15.42
N VAL A 532 7.57 18.88 14.45
CA VAL A 532 8.18 19.81 13.49
C VAL A 532 8.72 21.06 14.17
N ASP A 533 8.02 21.59 15.20
CA ASP A 533 8.46 22.76 15.96
C ASP A 533 9.74 22.51 16.78
N ARG A 534 10.09 21.25 17.02
CA ARG A 534 11.31 20.82 17.69
C ARG A 534 12.39 20.32 16.72
N LEU A 535 12.21 20.56 15.42
CA LEU A 535 13.20 20.22 14.41
C LEU A 535 14.57 20.84 14.77
N SER A 536 15.60 20.02 14.75
CA SER A 536 16.95 20.44 15.14
C SER A 536 18.02 19.83 14.24
N THR A 537 19.21 20.43 14.19
CA THR A 537 20.35 19.86 13.51
C THR A 537 21.09 18.92 14.45
N PRO A 538 21.29 17.64 14.10
CA PRO A 538 21.98 16.68 14.95
C PRO A 538 23.49 16.89 14.93
N ASP A 539 24.15 16.53 16.02
CA ASP A 539 25.62 16.45 16.08
C ASP A 539 26.09 15.12 15.43
N LEU A 540 26.43 15.18 14.14
CA LEU A 540 26.92 14.03 13.39
C LEU A 540 28.44 14.11 13.21
N PRO A 541 29.17 12.95 13.26
CA PRO A 541 30.60 12.94 13.02
C PRO A 541 30.97 13.56 11.66
N ALA A 542 32.14 14.19 11.58
CA ALA A 542 32.61 14.76 10.31
C ALA A 542 32.85 13.64 9.28
N PHE A 543 32.49 13.87 8.02
CA PHE A 543 32.63 12.86 6.97
C PHE A 543 34.09 12.38 6.82
N GLU A 544 35.05 13.30 6.85
CA GLU A 544 36.51 13.01 6.73
C GLU A 544 37.00 12.12 7.88
N ALA A 545 36.46 12.27 9.09
CA ALA A 545 36.84 11.46 10.24
C ALA A 545 36.34 10.00 10.07
N VAL A 546 35.17 9.81 9.49
CA VAL A 546 34.60 8.48 9.23
C VAL A 546 35.32 7.79 8.06
N ALA A 547 35.55 8.50 6.96
CA ALA A 547 36.21 7.98 5.77
C ALA A 547 37.67 7.56 6.01
N THR A 548 38.36 8.18 6.99
CA THR A 548 39.75 7.82 7.36
C THR A 548 39.83 6.66 8.32
N ALA A 549 38.79 6.40 9.13
CA ALA A 549 38.74 5.27 10.05
C ALA A 549 38.65 3.93 9.31
N ASP A 550 37.83 3.85 8.25
CA ASP A 550 37.70 2.64 7.41
C ASP A 550 38.92 2.41 6.49
N GLY A 551 39.67 3.46 6.10
CA GLY A 551 40.89 3.37 5.29
C GLY A 551 42.12 2.84 6.04
N SER A 552 42.08 2.77 7.38
CA SER A 552 43.21 2.28 8.19
C SER A 552 43.20 0.76 8.42
N ALA A 553 42.16 0.04 8.01
CA ALA A 553 42.04 -1.41 8.18
C ALA A 553 42.61 -2.23 6.99
N SER A 554 43.07 -1.61 5.92
CA SER A 554 43.65 -2.30 4.75
C SER A 554 45.01 -1.73 4.34
N GLY A 555 46.00 -1.88 5.22
CA GLY A 555 47.41 -1.69 4.85
C GLY A 555 48.13 -3.06 4.80
N PRO A 556 48.89 -3.36 3.71
CA PRO A 556 49.60 -4.64 3.62
C PRO A 556 50.77 -4.67 4.59
N GLY A 557 50.73 -5.58 5.54
CA GLY A 557 51.81 -5.84 6.49
C GLY A 557 53.11 -6.23 5.79
N SER A 558 54.11 -5.39 5.99
CA SER A 558 55.52 -5.58 5.64
C SER A 558 56.08 -6.80 6.37
N ILE A 559 56.63 -7.71 5.59
CA ILE A 559 57.44 -8.86 6.03
C ILE A 559 58.76 -8.35 6.60
N GLY A 560 59.00 -8.56 7.88
CA GLY A 560 60.28 -8.38 8.52
C GLY A 560 60.51 -9.49 9.56
N GLY A 561 61.36 -10.45 9.21
CA GLY A 561 61.69 -11.56 10.06
C GLY A 561 62.67 -11.20 11.19
N THR A 562 62.63 -11.94 12.30
CA THR A 562 63.79 -12.55 12.97
C THR A 562 63.39 -13.55 14.02
N LYS A 563 64.22 -14.58 14.08
CA LYS A 563 64.29 -15.82 14.82
C LYS A 563 64.17 -15.73 16.37
N SER A 564 63.66 -16.78 16.91
CA SER A 564 64.25 -17.78 17.88
C SER A 564 63.44 -18.00 19.16
N GLY A 565 63.34 -19.29 19.55
CA GLY A 565 63.20 -19.71 20.93
C GLY A 565 62.05 -20.68 21.22
N ARG A 566 62.18 -21.94 20.85
CA ARG A 566 62.16 -23.25 21.55
C ARG A 566 61.45 -23.32 22.92
N ALA A 567 60.46 -24.19 23.05
CA ALA A 567 60.44 -25.45 23.80
C ALA A 567 58.99 -25.93 24.12
N THR A 568 58.68 -27.13 23.64
CA THR A 568 58.21 -28.34 24.33
C THR A 568 56.94 -28.20 25.22
N SER A 569 55.94 -29.06 25.23
CA SER A 569 55.85 -30.49 24.97
C SER A 569 54.39 -30.95 25.09
N SER A 570 54.07 -31.99 24.36
CA SER A 570 53.24 -33.17 24.68
C SER A 570 51.74 -32.95 24.96
N GLY A 571 50.83 -33.71 24.45
CA GLY A 571 50.84 -35.00 23.81
C GLY A 571 49.40 -35.48 23.63
N SER A 572 49.26 -36.33 22.69
CA SER A 572 48.43 -37.53 22.56
C SER A 572 46.90 -37.39 22.69
N GLY A 573 46.14 -37.98 21.88
CA GLY A 573 46.23 -39.08 20.97
C GLY A 573 44.87 -39.34 20.31
N ARG A 574 44.96 -39.81 19.10
CA ARG A 574 44.34 -41.02 18.50
C ARG A 574 42.84 -41.22 18.75
N THR A 575 42.02 -41.58 17.79
CA THR A 575 42.11 -42.53 16.65
C THR A 575 40.87 -42.37 15.78
N SER A 576 40.97 -42.32 14.49
CA SER A 576 40.68 -43.34 13.46
C SER A 576 39.17 -43.65 13.34
N SER A 577 38.54 -43.84 12.25
CA SER A 577 38.89 -44.37 10.93
C SER A 577 37.65 -44.38 10.04
N THR A 578 37.83 -44.12 8.84
CA THR A 578 37.68 -44.92 7.60
C THR A 578 36.31 -44.95 6.91
N ARG A 579 36.35 -44.50 5.74
CA ARG A 579 36.27 -45.16 4.41
C ARG A 579 34.93 -45.24 3.71
N ASN A 580 35.00 -44.72 2.53
CA ASN A 580 34.65 -45.26 1.19
C ASN A 580 33.17 -45.33 0.84
N GLY A 581 32.78 -45.05 -0.30
CA GLY A 581 33.30 -45.03 -1.71
C GLY A 581 32.11 -44.68 -2.62
N ASP A 582 32.35 -44.07 -3.58
CA ASP A 582 32.66 -44.39 -4.98
C ASP A 582 31.48 -44.43 -5.95
N ARG A 583 31.67 -43.67 -7.04
CA ARG A 583 31.27 -43.87 -8.45
C ARG A 583 29.80 -43.71 -8.82
N SER A 584 29.41 -43.13 -9.92
CA SER A 584 30.07 -42.81 -11.23
C SER A 584 29.03 -42.08 -12.11
N SER A 585 29.47 -41.08 -12.83
CA SER A 585 29.59 -40.97 -14.29
C SER A 585 28.29 -40.97 -15.10
N SER A 586 28.08 -40.04 -15.91
CA SER A 586 28.30 -39.75 -17.33
C SER A 586 27.27 -38.72 -17.82
N GLY A 587 27.47 -37.71 -18.62
CA GLY A 587 28.30 -37.54 -19.78
C GLY A 587 27.42 -37.10 -20.94
N GLY A 588 27.79 -36.01 -21.65
CA GLY A 588 27.25 -35.67 -22.97
C GLY A 588 27.02 -34.15 -23.14
N ARG A 589 27.92 -33.37 -23.56
CA ARG A 589 28.36 -32.78 -24.85
C ARG A 589 27.25 -32.72 -25.92
N SER A 590 26.98 -31.61 -26.59
CA SER A 590 27.79 -30.68 -27.43
C SER A 590 26.78 -29.72 -28.06
N SER A 591 27.02 -28.57 -28.43
CA SER A 591 27.93 -27.80 -29.25
C SER A 591 27.16 -26.77 -30.09
N SER A 592 27.64 -25.59 -30.05
CA SER A 592 28.02 -24.64 -31.12
C SER A 592 26.96 -23.98 -31.99
N GLY A 593 27.13 -22.66 -32.09
CA GLY A 593 26.62 -21.84 -33.20
C GLY A 593 26.82 -20.36 -32.99
N ARG A 594 28.01 -19.85 -33.29
CA ARG A 594 28.28 -18.41 -33.47
C ARG A 594 27.59 -17.91 -34.73
N THR A 595 27.04 -16.68 -34.70
CA THR A 595 27.35 -15.70 -35.75
C THR A 595 27.18 -14.27 -35.20
N ARG A 596 28.15 -13.44 -35.54
CA ARG A 596 28.28 -12.02 -35.31
C ARG A 596 27.35 -11.23 -36.24
N GLY A 597 26.86 -10.10 -35.76
CA GLY A 597 26.36 -9.01 -36.58
C GLY A 597 26.41 -7.72 -35.76
N THR A 598 27.26 -6.86 -36.20
CA THR A 598 27.57 -5.52 -35.66
C THR A 598 26.54 -4.47 -36.09
N ALA A 599 26.33 -3.50 -35.24
CA ALA A 599 26.36 -2.06 -35.44
C ALA A 599 25.07 -1.32 -35.11
N ASP A 600 25.27 -0.40 -34.20
CA ASP A 600 24.92 1.01 -34.13
C ASP A 600 23.48 1.46 -33.82
N GLY A 601 23.41 2.13 -32.69
CA GLY A 601 23.13 3.57 -32.59
C GLY A 601 21.67 3.90 -32.32
N GLY A 602 21.37 4.35 -31.12
CA GLY A 602 20.15 5.08 -30.84
C GLY A 602 19.65 4.85 -29.42
N SER A 603 20.27 5.57 -28.52
CA SER A 603 19.73 5.77 -27.17
C SER A 603 18.44 6.59 -27.26
N ASP A 604 17.33 5.97 -26.95
CA ASP A 604 16.15 6.65 -26.42
C ASP A 604 15.77 5.91 -25.15
N ASP A 605 16.35 6.38 -24.04
CA ASP A 605 15.94 6.09 -22.68
C ASP A 605 14.70 6.92 -22.34
N SER A 606 13.58 6.60 -22.94
CA SER A 606 12.25 6.87 -22.39
C SER A 606 11.82 5.63 -21.61
N ALA A 607 12.56 5.31 -20.55
CA ALA A 607 12.17 4.30 -19.59
C ALA A 607 10.93 4.79 -18.84
N ASP A 608 9.90 4.14 -19.15
CA ASP A 608 8.72 3.70 -18.42
C ASP A 608 8.86 3.91 -16.89
N ASP A 609 8.65 5.16 -16.44
CA ASP A 609 8.39 5.50 -15.03
C ASP A 609 6.87 5.36 -14.83
N ARG A 610 6.34 4.13 -15.10
CA ARG A 610 4.95 3.79 -14.82
C ARG A 610 4.77 3.74 -13.31
N SER A 611 4.23 4.85 -12.85
CA SER A 611 3.44 5.04 -11.65
C SER A 611 3.84 4.17 -10.44
N ASP A 612 4.69 4.73 -9.62
CA ASP A 612 4.80 4.39 -8.22
C ASP A 612 3.53 4.83 -7.45
N HIS A 613 2.37 4.27 -7.78
CA HIS A 613 1.16 4.43 -6.97
C HIS A 613 1.18 3.37 -5.86
N PRO A 614 0.87 3.71 -4.58
CA PRO A 614 0.89 2.77 -3.46
C PRO A 614 -0.02 1.54 -3.64
N LEU A 615 -0.84 1.52 -4.66
CA LEU A 615 -1.82 0.47 -4.92
C LEU A 615 -1.45 -0.45 -6.10
N SER A 616 -0.32 -0.22 -6.79
CA SER A 616 0.08 -1.05 -7.95
C SER A 616 0.52 -2.47 -7.56
N ASP A 617 0.76 -2.73 -6.28
CA ASP A 617 1.21 -4.04 -5.79
C ASP A 617 0.06 -5.00 -5.44
N VAL A 618 -1.20 -4.60 -5.62
CA VAL A 618 -2.38 -5.47 -5.38
C VAL A 618 -2.73 -6.33 -6.60
N TRP A 619 -2.14 -6.01 -7.76
CA TRP A 619 -2.33 -6.77 -8.99
C TRP A 619 -1.07 -7.58 -9.29
N GLY A 620 -0.95 -8.76 -8.69
CA GLY A 620 -0.18 -9.86 -9.24
C GLY A 620 -0.93 -10.36 -10.48
N ASP A 621 -0.17 -10.52 -11.57
CA ASP A 621 -0.61 -11.01 -12.87
C ASP A 621 -1.76 -12.04 -12.77
N GLY A 622 -2.93 -11.68 -13.30
CA GLY A 622 -4.06 -12.56 -13.51
C GLY A 622 -4.77 -12.18 -14.80
#